data_f210bd472d54840e589864de9f526f8a
#
_entry.id   f210bd472d54840e589864de9f526f8a
#
_cell.length_a   1.000
_cell.length_b   1.000
_cell.length_c   1.000
_cell.angle_alpha   90.00
_cell.angle_beta   90.00
_cell.angle_gamma   90.00
#
_symmetry.space_group_name_H-M   'P 1'
#
loop_
_entity.id
_entity.type
_entity.pdbx_description
1 polymer ?
#
loop_
_entity_poly.entity_id
_entity_poly.type
_entity_poly.pdbx_seq_one_letter_code
_entity_poly.pdbx_strand_id
1 'polypeptide(L)'
;IRPLVEGCDVSEESFDAKEGIVCNSPRPDVTPYCDLSLNGLTIKEAIEKTKNYVKEHNLGRVKVNYRLRDAIFSRQRYWGEPFPVYYKDGMPYVIEEDCLPLELPEVDKFLPTETGEPPLGHATKWAWDTVNKCTVENEKIDNITIFPLELNTMPGFAGSSAYYLRYMDPHNHQALVDPKVDEYWKNVDLYVGGTEHATGH
;
A
#
# COMPACT_ATOMS: atom_id res chain seq x y z
N ILE A 1 33.79 2.78 -23.25
CA ILE A 1 32.32 2.78 -23.06
C ILE A 1 31.73 3.61 -24.20
N ARG A 2 30.63 3.16 -24.81
CA ARG A 2 29.90 3.92 -25.84
C ARG A 2 28.46 4.18 -25.33
N PRO A 3 27.89 5.35 -25.61
CA PRO A 3 26.52 5.63 -25.25
C PRO A 3 25.56 4.76 -26.08
N LEU A 4 24.43 4.37 -25.47
CA LEU A 4 23.32 3.70 -26.14
C LEU A 4 22.20 4.66 -26.53
N VAL A 5 22.38 5.97 -26.27
CA VAL A 5 21.45 7.02 -26.64
C VAL A 5 22.20 8.09 -27.41
N GLU A 6 21.59 8.59 -28.48
CA GLU A 6 22.20 9.59 -29.37
C GLU A 6 22.48 10.91 -28.62
N GLY A 7 23.64 11.49 -28.91
CA GLY A 7 24.03 12.79 -28.35
C GLY A 7 24.44 12.77 -26.90
N CYS A 8 24.52 11.59 -26.25
CA CYS A 8 24.90 11.49 -24.82
C CYS A 8 26.40 11.27 -24.69
N ASP A 9 27.02 11.98 -23.76
CA ASP A 9 28.36 11.70 -23.28
C ASP A 9 28.25 10.88 -21.99
N VAL A 10 28.88 9.71 -21.96
CA VAL A 10 28.89 8.78 -20.82
C VAL A 10 30.32 8.54 -20.32
N SER A 11 31.24 9.45 -20.60
CA SER A 11 32.65 9.37 -20.18
C SER A 11 32.80 9.57 -18.66
N GLU A 12 32.02 10.47 -18.07
CA GLU A 12 32.09 10.86 -16.66
C GLU A 12 30.88 10.34 -15.86
N GLU A 13 29.67 10.42 -16.43
CA GLU A 13 28.43 10.08 -15.72
C GLU A 13 27.56 9.10 -16.54
N SER A 14 26.70 8.33 -15.83
CA SER A 14 25.69 7.50 -16.47
C SER A 14 24.55 8.35 -17.05
N PHE A 15 23.97 7.90 -18.16
CA PHE A 15 22.78 8.53 -18.73
C PHE A 15 21.52 7.93 -18.09
N ASP A 16 20.84 8.70 -17.26
CA ASP A 16 19.67 8.26 -16.49
C ASP A 16 18.33 8.83 -17.00
N ALA A 17 18.33 9.64 -18.06
CA ALA A 17 17.12 10.16 -18.65
C ALA A 17 16.26 9.05 -19.28
N LYS A 18 14.95 9.24 -19.22
CA LYS A 18 13.97 8.26 -19.75
C LYS A 18 13.57 8.51 -21.20
N GLU A 19 14.09 9.56 -21.82
CA GLU A 19 13.78 10.00 -23.17
C GLU A 19 15.06 10.05 -24.01
N GLY A 20 14.95 9.72 -25.30
CA GLY A 20 16.06 9.71 -26.22
C GLY A 20 15.89 8.65 -27.32
N ILE A 21 16.76 8.71 -28.31
CA ILE A 21 16.80 7.75 -29.42
C ILE A 21 17.93 6.76 -29.19
N VAL A 22 17.63 5.48 -29.27
CA VAL A 22 18.62 4.40 -29.08
C VAL A 22 19.56 4.31 -30.26
N CYS A 23 20.84 4.19 -29.95
CA CYS A 23 21.90 3.96 -30.93
C CYS A 23 22.87 2.85 -30.46
N ASN A 24 23.77 2.38 -31.34
CA ASN A 24 24.75 1.34 -31.03
C ASN A 24 24.17 0.01 -30.48
N SER A 25 22.92 -0.30 -30.82
CA SER A 25 22.25 -1.55 -30.41
C SER A 25 21.50 -2.20 -31.61
N PRO A 26 22.12 -3.02 -32.48
CA PRO A 26 23.54 -3.42 -32.44
C PRO A 26 24.50 -2.31 -32.85
N ARG A 27 25.76 -2.47 -32.49
CA ARG A 27 26.84 -1.62 -32.93
C ARG A 27 27.09 -1.83 -34.41
N PRO A 28 27.36 -0.77 -35.21
CA PRO A 28 27.57 -0.88 -36.64
C PRO A 28 28.88 -1.60 -37.03
N ASP A 29 29.86 -1.63 -36.11
CA ASP A 29 31.20 -2.20 -36.33
C ASP A 29 31.35 -3.63 -35.78
N VAL A 30 30.26 -4.28 -35.34
CA VAL A 30 30.28 -5.63 -34.78
C VAL A 30 29.14 -6.47 -35.37
N THR A 31 29.46 -7.72 -35.71
CA THR A 31 28.43 -8.69 -36.12
C THR A 31 27.46 -8.93 -34.95
N PRO A 32 26.15 -8.71 -35.13
CA PRO A 32 25.16 -8.90 -34.05
C PRO A 32 25.08 -10.38 -33.66
N TYR A 33 24.93 -10.63 -32.35
CA TYR A 33 24.68 -11.97 -31.83
C TYR A 33 23.25 -12.46 -32.10
N CYS A 34 22.35 -11.54 -32.39
CA CYS A 34 20.92 -11.81 -32.63
C CYS A 34 20.36 -10.81 -33.63
N ASP A 35 19.18 -11.05 -34.12
CA ASP A 35 18.43 -10.22 -35.06
C ASP A 35 17.72 -9.01 -34.41
N LEU A 36 17.85 -8.84 -33.08
CA LEU A 36 17.28 -7.71 -32.40
C LEU A 36 18.05 -6.42 -32.69
N SER A 37 17.41 -5.48 -33.37
CA SER A 37 17.92 -4.12 -33.57
C SER A 37 17.01 -3.10 -32.86
N LEU A 38 17.62 -2.21 -32.08
CA LEU A 38 16.94 -1.15 -31.34
C LEU A 38 17.31 0.26 -31.85
N ASN A 39 18.25 0.35 -32.79
CA ASN A 39 18.71 1.62 -33.34
C ASN A 39 17.56 2.42 -33.94
N GLY A 40 17.53 3.72 -33.66
CA GLY A 40 16.51 4.65 -34.18
C GLY A 40 15.16 4.58 -33.45
N LEU A 41 15.00 3.70 -32.44
CA LEU A 41 13.80 3.65 -31.63
C LEU A 41 13.92 4.61 -30.44
N THR A 42 12.80 5.12 -29.96
CA THR A 42 12.75 5.77 -28.66
C THR A 42 13.05 4.75 -27.56
N ILE A 43 13.51 5.21 -26.41
CA ILE A 43 13.79 4.34 -25.23
C ILE A 43 12.55 3.49 -24.89
N LYS A 44 11.35 4.08 -24.94
CA LYS A 44 10.10 3.38 -24.64
C LYS A 44 9.80 2.25 -25.63
N GLU A 45 9.94 2.53 -26.94
CA GLU A 45 9.75 1.52 -27.99
C GLU A 45 10.80 0.41 -27.90
N ALA A 46 12.05 0.77 -27.62
CA ALA A 46 13.14 -0.19 -27.46
C ALA A 46 12.90 -1.14 -26.29
N ILE A 47 12.39 -0.64 -25.15
CA ILE A 47 12.02 -1.45 -23.99
C ILE A 47 10.92 -2.45 -24.36
N GLU A 48 9.85 -2.00 -25.00
CA GLU A 48 8.74 -2.89 -25.40
C GLU A 48 9.18 -3.93 -26.42
N LYS A 49 9.97 -3.53 -27.42
CA LYS A 49 10.53 -4.47 -28.40
C LYS A 49 11.41 -5.53 -27.75
N THR A 50 12.26 -5.12 -26.79
CA THR A 50 13.11 -6.05 -26.04
C THR A 50 12.29 -7.02 -25.18
N LYS A 51 11.25 -6.55 -24.50
CA LYS A 51 10.35 -7.42 -23.70
C LYS A 51 9.68 -8.49 -24.58
N ASN A 52 9.21 -8.09 -25.76
CA ASN A 52 8.57 -9.01 -26.70
C ASN A 52 9.58 -10.03 -27.23
N TYR A 53 10.76 -9.58 -27.63
CA TYR A 53 11.84 -10.44 -28.09
C TYR A 53 12.21 -11.51 -27.05
N VAL A 54 12.39 -11.10 -25.79
CA VAL A 54 12.72 -12.02 -24.67
C VAL A 54 11.64 -13.08 -24.47
N LYS A 55 10.35 -12.72 -24.62
CA LYS A 55 9.23 -13.66 -24.53
C LYS A 55 9.18 -14.63 -25.71
N GLU A 56 9.27 -14.11 -26.93
CA GLU A 56 9.17 -14.90 -28.18
C GLU A 56 10.28 -15.93 -28.31
N HIS A 57 11.49 -15.58 -27.86
CA HIS A 57 12.67 -16.46 -27.95
C HIS A 57 12.89 -17.30 -26.68
N ASN A 58 11.97 -17.26 -25.69
CA ASN A 58 12.09 -17.97 -24.41
C ASN A 58 13.41 -17.68 -23.65
N LEU A 59 13.97 -16.47 -23.80
CA LEU A 59 15.20 -16.04 -23.14
C LEU A 59 14.99 -15.64 -21.68
N GLY A 60 13.73 -15.45 -21.26
CA GLY A 60 13.37 -15.05 -19.90
C GLY A 60 11.90 -14.70 -19.77
N ARG A 61 11.58 -14.06 -18.65
CA ARG A 61 10.22 -13.59 -18.37
C ARG A 61 10.21 -12.11 -17.98
N VAL A 62 9.20 -11.39 -18.43
CA VAL A 62 8.93 -10.02 -17.96
C VAL A 62 8.30 -10.10 -16.58
N LYS A 63 8.92 -9.45 -15.59
CA LYS A 63 8.42 -9.35 -14.22
C LYS A 63 8.25 -7.88 -13.85
N VAL A 64 7.09 -7.55 -13.29
CA VAL A 64 6.85 -6.24 -12.70
C VAL A 64 7.35 -6.28 -11.24
N ASN A 65 8.29 -5.42 -10.90
CA ASN A 65 8.75 -5.22 -9.54
C ASN A 65 8.15 -3.90 -9.04
N TYR A 66 7.34 -3.98 -8.01
CA TYR A 66 6.82 -2.79 -7.34
C TYR A 66 7.87 -2.24 -6.40
N ARG A 67 8.05 -0.93 -6.44
CA ARG A 67 8.93 -0.19 -5.54
C ARG A 67 8.05 0.72 -4.68
N LEU A 68 7.65 0.20 -3.54
CA LEU A 68 6.85 0.92 -2.57
C LEU A 68 7.79 1.61 -1.56
N ARG A 69 7.38 2.77 -1.09
CA ARG A 69 7.97 3.39 0.09
C ARG A 69 7.22 2.89 1.30
N ASP A 70 7.94 2.56 2.35
CA ASP A 70 7.33 2.25 3.64
C ASP A 70 6.59 3.50 4.14
N ALA A 71 5.37 3.29 4.60
CA ALA A 71 4.54 4.33 5.19
C ALA A 71 3.98 3.84 6.51
N ILE A 72 4.06 4.68 7.53
CA ILE A 72 3.43 4.41 8.82
C ILE A 72 1.96 4.75 8.69
N PHE A 73 1.10 3.74 8.73
CA PHE A 73 -0.35 3.91 8.66
C PHE A 73 -0.99 4.12 10.03
N SER A 74 -0.28 3.88 11.13
CA SER A 74 -0.76 4.06 12.49
C SER A 74 -0.62 5.50 12.98
N ARG A 75 -1.50 5.90 13.92
CA ARG A 75 -1.50 7.19 14.60
C ARG A 75 -1.58 7.00 16.10
N GLN A 76 -0.83 7.79 16.84
CA GLN A 76 -0.82 7.86 18.30
C GLN A 76 -1.93 8.81 18.75
N ARG A 77 -3.17 8.47 18.41
CA ARG A 77 -4.37 9.27 18.71
C ARG A 77 -5.48 8.36 19.21
N TYR A 78 -6.37 8.91 20.03
CA TYR A 78 -7.57 8.19 20.45
C TYR A 78 -8.61 8.13 19.33
N TRP A 79 -8.93 9.28 18.71
CA TRP A 79 -9.93 9.35 17.65
C TRP A 79 -9.39 8.83 16.32
N GLY A 80 -9.91 7.69 15.92
CA GLY A 80 -9.60 6.95 14.70
C GLY A 80 -10.14 5.53 14.81
N GLU A 81 -10.23 4.81 13.70
CA GLU A 81 -10.59 3.39 13.72
C GLU A 81 -9.49 2.59 14.45
N PRO A 82 -9.81 1.79 15.45
CA PRO A 82 -8.83 0.93 16.11
C PRO A 82 -8.37 -0.19 15.17
N PHE A 83 -7.10 -0.57 15.28
CA PHE A 83 -6.63 -1.75 14.58
C PHE A 83 -7.16 -3.02 15.26
N PRO A 84 -7.82 -3.92 14.54
CA PRO A 84 -8.29 -5.19 15.10
C PRO A 84 -7.14 -6.20 15.23
N VAL A 85 -6.14 -5.84 16.04
CA VAL A 85 -4.89 -6.58 16.20
C VAL A 85 -4.54 -6.73 17.68
N TYR A 86 -4.19 -7.95 18.07
CA TYR A 86 -3.61 -8.25 19.37
C TYR A 86 -2.18 -8.82 19.22
N TYR A 87 -1.39 -8.77 20.26
CA TYR A 87 0.01 -9.21 20.25
C TYR A 87 0.23 -10.46 21.09
N LYS A 88 0.73 -11.50 20.47
CA LYS A 88 1.18 -12.73 21.11
C LYS A 88 2.67 -12.91 20.86
N ASP A 89 3.46 -13.01 21.92
CA ASP A 89 4.92 -13.15 21.85
C ASP A 89 5.60 -12.05 20.98
N GLY A 90 5.05 -10.83 21.04
CA GLY A 90 5.52 -9.69 20.23
C GLY A 90 5.12 -9.73 18.75
N MET A 91 4.38 -10.75 18.32
CA MET A 91 3.88 -10.89 16.94
C MET A 91 2.42 -10.43 16.86
N PRO A 92 2.04 -9.66 15.82
CA PRO A 92 0.67 -9.22 15.61
C PRO A 92 -0.21 -10.34 15.04
N TYR A 93 -1.42 -10.45 15.58
CA TYR A 93 -2.48 -11.34 15.12
C TYR A 93 -3.75 -10.54 14.90
N VAL A 94 -4.47 -10.82 13.83
CA VAL A 94 -5.73 -10.17 13.50
C VAL A 94 -6.88 -10.82 14.26
N ILE A 95 -7.80 -10.00 14.78
CA ILE A 95 -9.09 -10.47 15.33
C ILE A 95 -9.94 -11.03 14.20
N GLU A 96 -10.70 -12.08 14.48
CA GLU A 96 -11.57 -12.71 13.48
C GLU A 96 -12.67 -11.74 13.02
N GLU A 97 -13.05 -11.85 11.75
CA GLU A 97 -13.98 -10.94 11.08
C GLU A 97 -15.37 -10.92 11.75
N ASP A 98 -15.82 -12.06 12.27
CA ASP A 98 -17.09 -12.21 12.99
C ASP A 98 -17.13 -11.49 14.37
N CYS A 99 -15.98 -11.00 14.82
CA CYS A 99 -15.83 -10.24 16.05
C CYS A 99 -15.79 -8.72 15.85
N LEU A 100 -15.93 -8.26 14.62
CA LEU A 100 -15.94 -6.83 14.29
C LEU A 100 -17.37 -6.25 14.34
N PRO A 101 -17.50 -4.96 14.61
CA PRO A 101 -16.46 -3.96 14.80
C PRO A 101 -15.79 -4.02 16.17
N LEU A 102 -14.49 -3.71 16.21
CA LEU A 102 -13.78 -3.41 17.46
C LEU A 102 -14.05 -1.96 17.83
N GLU A 103 -14.76 -1.72 18.94
CA GLU A 103 -15.10 -0.39 19.38
C GLU A 103 -14.02 0.20 20.29
N LEU A 104 -13.83 1.52 20.22
CA LEU A 104 -12.89 2.23 21.09
C LEU A 104 -13.33 2.13 22.56
N PRO A 105 -12.40 1.87 23.49
CA PRO A 105 -12.72 1.82 24.92
C PRO A 105 -12.90 3.23 25.49
N GLU A 106 -13.58 3.33 26.61
CA GLU A 106 -13.56 4.57 27.37
C GLU A 106 -12.18 4.83 27.99
N VAL A 107 -11.73 6.08 27.96
CA VAL A 107 -10.48 6.55 28.57
C VAL A 107 -10.76 7.85 29.35
N ASP A 108 -10.03 8.05 30.41
CA ASP A 108 -10.12 9.26 31.25
C ASP A 108 -9.32 10.45 30.64
N LYS A 109 -8.34 10.16 29.79
CA LYS A 109 -7.45 11.14 29.15
C LYS A 109 -7.17 10.81 27.69
N PHE A 110 -7.16 11.84 26.84
CA PHE A 110 -6.84 11.74 25.41
C PHE A 110 -5.39 12.15 25.09
N LEU A 111 -4.54 12.24 26.08
CA LEU A 111 -3.11 12.52 25.97
C LEU A 111 -2.31 11.22 26.02
N PRO A 112 -1.06 11.21 25.54
CA PRO A 112 -0.17 10.08 25.75
C PRO A 112 -0.01 9.76 27.25
N THR A 113 0.34 8.51 27.53
CA THR A 113 0.67 8.10 28.90
C THR A 113 1.97 8.74 29.38
N GLU A 114 2.27 8.69 30.68
CA GLU A 114 3.54 9.20 31.23
C GLU A 114 4.76 8.44 30.69
N THR A 115 4.58 7.21 30.20
CA THR A 115 5.59 6.37 29.56
C THR A 115 5.71 6.63 28.05
N GLY A 116 4.85 7.50 27.49
CA GLY A 116 4.87 7.86 26.06
C GLY A 116 4.04 6.96 25.16
N GLU A 117 3.23 6.07 25.73
CA GLU A 117 2.30 5.24 24.96
C GLU A 117 1.13 6.08 24.40
N PRO A 118 0.48 5.64 23.30
CA PRO A 118 -0.71 6.29 22.78
C PRO A 118 -1.84 6.42 23.81
N PRO A 119 -2.83 7.32 23.59
CA PRO A 119 -3.95 7.52 24.52
C PRO A 119 -4.73 6.26 24.90
N LEU A 120 -4.78 5.24 24.02
CA LEU A 120 -5.40 3.94 24.35
C LEU A 120 -4.67 3.19 25.47
N GLY A 121 -3.42 3.57 25.78
CA GLY A 121 -2.70 3.05 26.95
C GLY A 121 -3.32 3.43 28.29
N HIS A 122 -4.24 4.45 28.33
CA HIS A 122 -5.03 4.77 29.52
C HIS A 122 -6.25 3.87 29.73
N ALA A 123 -6.63 3.07 28.73
CA ALA A 123 -7.78 2.20 28.82
C ALA A 123 -7.53 1.08 29.83
N THR A 124 -8.50 0.83 30.70
CA THR A 124 -8.46 -0.29 31.64
C THR A 124 -8.97 -1.58 31.02
N LYS A 125 -9.81 -1.49 30.00
CA LYS A 125 -10.42 -2.62 29.29
C LYS A 125 -9.99 -2.60 27.82
N TRP A 126 -8.75 -3.04 27.54
CA TRP A 126 -8.18 -3.06 26.20
C TRP A 126 -7.25 -4.28 25.99
N ALA A 127 -7.75 -5.46 26.37
CA ALA A 127 -7.14 -6.76 26.12
C ALA A 127 -8.11 -7.65 25.35
N TRP A 128 -7.60 -8.55 24.53
CA TRP A 128 -8.38 -9.48 23.72
C TRP A 128 -8.38 -10.88 24.31
N ASP A 129 -9.56 -11.38 24.64
CA ASP A 129 -9.79 -12.77 25.04
C ASP A 129 -10.08 -13.60 23.78
N THR A 130 -9.14 -14.46 23.39
CA THR A 130 -9.23 -15.29 22.18
C THR A 130 -10.23 -16.45 22.34
N VAL A 131 -10.62 -16.80 23.55
CA VAL A 131 -11.58 -17.89 23.84
C VAL A 131 -13.01 -17.37 23.81
N ASN A 132 -13.25 -16.25 24.52
CA ASN A 132 -14.57 -15.65 24.59
C ASN A 132 -14.84 -14.62 23.49
N LYS A 133 -13.83 -14.32 22.65
CA LYS A 133 -13.91 -13.41 21.51
C LYS A 133 -14.45 -12.03 21.88
N CYS A 134 -13.89 -11.43 22.91
CA CYS A 134 -14.33 -10.13 23.42
C CYS A 134 -13.18 -9.35 24.07
N THR A 135 -13.38 -8.03 24.22
CA THR A 135 -12.48 -7.18 25.00
C THR A 135 -12.70 -7.36 26.49
N VAL A 136 -11.59 -7.48 27.22
CA VAL A 136 -11.59 -7.66 28.68
C VAL A 136 -10.61 -6.69 29.34
N GLU A 137 -10.63 -6.64 30.68
CA GLU A 137 -9.72 -5.82 31.49
C GLU A 137 -8.26 -6.24 31.27
N ASN A 138 -7.36 -5.26 31.22
CA ASN A 138 -5.93 -5.46 31.01
C ASN A 138 -5.28 -6.31 32.10
N GLU A 139 -5.82 -6.27 33.34
CA GLU A 139 -5.35 -7.08 34.47
C GLU A 139 -5.47 -8.59 34.20
N LYS A 140 -6.32 -9.00 33.26
CA LYS A 140 -6.53 -10.40 32.88
C LYS A 140 -5.54 -10.92 31.84
N ILE A 141 -4.63 -10.08 31.33
CA ILE A 141 -3.62 -10.50 30.36
C ILE A 141 -2.74 -11.60 30.96
N ASP A 142 -2.82 -12.78 30.37
CA ASP A 142 -2.05 -13.96 30.78
C ASP A 142 -1.01 -14.38 29.75
N ASN A 143 -1.04 -13.78 28.55
CA ASN A 143 -0.22 -14.12 27.39
C ASN A 143 -0.35 -15.60 26.93
N ILE A 144 -1.46 -16.25 27.27
CA ILE A 144 -1.82 -17.61 26.87
C ILE A 144 -3.12 -17.59 26.07
N THR A 145 -4.16 -16.98 26.62
CA THR A 145 -5.49 -16.83 26.01
C THR A 145 -5.95 -15.36 25.93
N ILE A 146 -5.39 -14.49 26.75
CA ILE A 146 -5.73 -13.07 26.81
C ILE A 146 -4.47 -12.24 26.51
N PHE A 147 -4.56 -11.41 25.49
CA PHE A 147 -3.42 -10.69 24.92
C PHE A 147 -3.67 -9.19 24.84
N PRO A 148 -2.62 -8.33 24.88
CA PRO A 148 -2.77 -6.90 24.71
C PRO A 148 -3.19 -6.55 23.27
N LEU A 149 -4.11 -5.59 23.13
CA LEU A 149 -4.52 -5.00 21.86
C LEU A 149 -3.57 -3.89 21.41
N GLU A 150 -3.57 -3.60 20.10
CA GLU A 150 -2.85 -2.48 19.52
C GLU A 150 -3.34 -1.14 20.12
N LEU A 151 -2.40 -0.27 20.49
CA LEU A 151 -2.69 1.03 21.13
C LEU A 151 -2.81 2.18 20.13
N ASN A 152 -2.35 1.98 18.89
CA ASN A 152 -2.49 2.97 17.84
C ASN A 152 -3.86 2.86 17.17
N THR A 153 -4.28 3.94 16.52
CA THR A 153 -5.46 3.96 15.66
C THR A 153 -5.08 4.21 14.20
N MET A 154 -5.98 3.91 13.28
CA MET A 154 -5.82 4.26 11.88
C MET A 154 -5.87 5.78 11.70
N PRO A 155 -5.33 6.34 10.59
CA PRO A 155 -5.53 7.75 10.25
C PRO A 155 -7.01 8.11 10.19
N GLY A 156 -7.37 9.34 10.59
CA GLY A 156 -8.77 9.79 10.56
C GLY A 156 -9.45 9.71 9.19
N PHE A 157 -8.68 9.60 8.11
CA PHE A 157 -9.21 9.41 6.76
C PHE A 157 -9.34 7.94 6.32
N ALA A 158 -9.01 6.97 7.17
CA ALA A 158 -9.02 5.55 6.78
C ALA A 158 -10.41 5.09 6.31
N GLY A 159 -11.43 5.30 7.14
CA GLY A 159 -12.81 5.02 6.75
C GLY A 159 -13.41 6.10 5.85
N SER A 160 -13.15 7.38 6.14
CA SER A 160 -13.78 8.48 5.41
C SER A 160 -13.35 8.58 3.95
N SER A 161 -12.18 8.09 3.56
CA SER A 161 -11.75 8.09 2.16
C SER A 161 -12.54 7.13 1.26
N ALA A 162 -13.29 6.18 1.83
CA ALA A 162 -14.13 5.23 1.09
C ALA A 162 -15.61 5.67 0.97
N TYR A 163 -15.95 6.91 1.35
CA TYR A 163 -17.32 7.41 1.42
C TYR A 163 -18.07 7.29 0.07
N TYR A 164 -17.41 7.54 -1.05
CA TYR A 164 -18.02 7.49 -2.38
C TYR A 164 -18.47 6.06 -2.76
N LEU A 165 -17.75 5.04 -2.33
CA LEU A 165 -18.17 3.64 -2.50
C LEU A 165 -19.47 3.37 -1.72
N ARG A 166 -19.52 3.82 -0.46
CA ARG A 166 -20.72 3.66 0.38
C ARG A 166 -21.91 4.44 -0.18
N TYR A 167 -21.71 5.60 -0.81
CA TYR A 167 -22.78 6.36 -1.45
C TYR A 167 -23.41 5.63 -2.64
N MET A 168 -22.67 4.79 -3.33
CA MET A 168 -23.20 3.98 -4.42
C MET A 168 -24.17 2.89 -3.92
N ASP A 169 -23.97 2.38 -2.70
CA ASP A 169 -24.76 1.29 -2.13
C ASP A 169 -24.99 1.45 -0.62
N PRO A 170 -25.73 2.50 -0.20
CA PRO A 170 -25.81 2.92 1.22
C PRO A 170 -26.52 1.92 2.13
N HIS A 171 -27.34 1.04 1.58
CA HIS A 171 -28.15 0.07 2.35
C HIS A 171 -27.56 -1.35 2.35
N ASN A 172 -26.37 -1.55 1.81
CA ASN A 172 -25.71 -2.84 1.83
C ASN A 172 -25.12 -3.14 3.23
N HIS A 173 -25.60 -4.20 3.85
CA HIS A 173 -25.14 -4.65 5.17
C HIS A 173 -24.08 -5.75 5.10
N GLN A 174 -23.75 -6.23 3.90
CA GLN A 174 -22.82 -7.34 3.71
C GLN A 174 -21.45 -6.88 3.17
N ALA A 175 -21.41 -5.78 2.43
CA ALA A 175 -20.19 -5.23 1.85
C ALA A 175 -20.26 -3.70 1.80
N LEU A 176 -19.12 -3.06 1.61
CA LEU A 176 -19.05 -1.61 1.43
C LEU A 176 -19.83 -1.15 0.19
N VAL A 177 -19.77 -1.94 -0.88
CA VAL A 177 -20.51 -1.79 -2.13
C VAL A 177 -20.67 -3.17 -2.79
N ASP A 178 -21.81 -3.43 -3.42
CA ASP A 178 -22.00 -4.64 -4.23
C ASP A 178 -21.10 -4.56 -5.48
N PRO A 179 -20.39 -5.63 -5.86
CA PRO A 179 -19.52 -5.63 -7.04
C PRO A 179 -20.22 -5.26 -8.35
N LYS A 180 -21.51 -5.54 -8.49
CA LYS A 180 -22.28 -5.16 -9.68
C LYS A 180 -22.59 -3.66 -9.72
N VAL A 181 -22.78 -3.05 -8.55
CA VAL A 181 -22.98 -1.59 -8.44
C VAL A 181 -21.67 -0.87 -8.73
N ASP A 182 -20.56 -1.38 -8.21
CA ASP A 182 -19.21 -0.87 -8.50
C ASP A 182 -18.87 -1.01 -9.98
N GLU A 183 -19.17 -2.17 -10.61
CA GLU A 183 -18.96 -2.39 -12.04
C GLU A 183 -19.83 -1.45 -12.90
N TYR A 184 -21.03 -1.10 -12.46
CA TYR A 184 -21.90 -0.18 -13.17
C TYR A 184 -21.33 1.25 -13.17
N TRP A 185 -20.96 1.77 -12.01
CA TRP A 185 -20.46 3.14 -11.87
C TRP A 185 -19.00 3.29 -12.32
N LYS A 186 -18.16 2.28 -12.11
CA LYS A 186 -16.71 2.25 -12.48
C LYS A 186 -15.95 3.47 -11.95
N ASN A 187 -15.21 4.11 -12.85
CA ASN A 187 -14.38 5.25 -12.51
C ASN A 187 -15.21 6.52 -12.31
N VAL A 188 -14.75 7.39 -11.43
CA VAL A 188 -15.32 8.71 -11.24
C VAL A 188 -15.03 9.57 -12.48
N ASP A 189 -16.06 10.15 -13.09
CA ASP A 189 -15.93 11.00 -14.27
C ASP A 189 -15.50 12.43 -13.90
N LEU A 190 -15.99 12.93 -12.77
CA LEU A 190 -15.66 14.26 -12.27
C LEU A 190 -15.66 14.27 -10.75
N TYR A 191 -14.55 14.74 -10.17
CA TYR A 191 -14.41 14.99 -8.75
C TYR A 191 -14.04 16.44 -8.48
N VAL A 192 -14.86 17.13 -7.66
CA VAL A 192 -14.66 18.54 -7.31
C VAL A 192 -14.35 18.65 -5.83
N GLY A 193 -13.18 19.21 -5.52
CA GLY A 193 -12.72 19.37 -4.14
C GLY A 193 -11.57 20.37 -4.03
N GLY A 194 -11.00 20.49 -2.85
CA GLY A 194 -9.79 21.28 -2.63
C GLY A 194 -8.56 20.66 -3.32
N THR A 195 -7.53 21.46 -3.52
CA THR A 195 -6.29 21.05 -4.20
C THR A 195 -5.57 19.90 -3.50
N GLU A 196 -5.72 19.79 -2.18
CA GLU A 196 -5.18 18.71 -1.35
C GLU A 196 -5.73 17.32 -1.75
N HIS A 197 -6.95 17.27 -2.26
CA HIS A 197 -7.56 16.00 -2.68
C HIS A 197 -7.04 15.49 -4.02
N ALA A 198 -6.45 16.37 -4.84
CA ALA A 198 -5.82 15.96 -6.09
C ALA A 198 -4.59 15.07 -5.87
N THR A 199 -3.96 15.15 -4.70
CA THR A 199 -2.78 14.35 -4.34
C THR A 199 -3.05 13.35 -3.23
N GLY A 200 -4.04 13.59 -2.36
CA GLY A 200 -4.31 12.78 -1.16
C GLY A 200 -5.49 11.84 -1.30
N HIS A 201 -6.40 12.08 -2.20
CA HIS A 201 -7.58 11.26 -2.47
C HIS A 201 -7.59 10.76 -3.91
#